data_d15f1ff58b5b81d0f4501155ce20a5a2
#
_entry.id   d15f1ff58b5b81d0f4501155ce20a5a2
#
_cell.length_a   1.000
_cell.length_b   1.000
_cell.length_c   1.000
_cell.angle_alpha   90.00
_cell.angle_beta   90.00
_cell.angle_gamma   90.00
#
_symmetry.space_group_name_H-M   'P 1'
#
loop_
_entity.id
_entity.type
_entity.pdbx_description
1 polymer ?
#
loop_
_entity_poly.entity_id
_entity_poly.type
_entity_poly.pdbx_seq_one_letter_code
_entity_poly.pdbx_strand_id
1 'polypeptide(L)'
;MATLLFHSSPQHLPSPLPPQNSIPQIPTSLVFSSKSHLHQVSAVPRRSALSLILLSPTATTSLLWESATAPQSAMAAPADVPLREYIDTFDGYSFNYPQNWIQVRGAGADIFFRDPYVLDENLSVEFSSPSSSRYKSLEDLGSPEEAGAKVLKQYLTEFMSTRLGVRRESNVLSTSSRVADDGKMYYQVEVNIKSYASNNELAVMPQDRVVRKEWDRRYLSVLGVENNRLYELRLQTPESVFMEEENDLRRVMASFRVNKVSV
;
A
#
# COMPACT_ATOMS: atom_id res chain seq x y z
N MET A 1 -10.26 -80.47 7.34
CA MET A 1 -8.88 -80.20 7.82
C MET A 1 -8.28 -79.11 6.93
N ALA A 2 -8.24 -77.92 7.42
CA ALA A 2 -7.66 -76.80 6.70
C ALA A 2 -6.58 -76.17 7.61
N THR A 3 -5.34 -76.22 7.17
CA THR A 3 -4.17 -75.80 7.90
C THR A 3 -3.93 -74.30 7.62
N LEU A 4 -3.99 -73.45 8.63
CA LEU A 4 -3.69 -72.07 8.57
C LEU A 4 -2.16 -71.84 8.75
N LEU A 5 -1.53 -71.34 7.73
CA LEU A 5 -0.12 -70.90 7.76
C LEU A 5 -0.06 -69.42 8.19
N PHE A 6 0.53 -69.16 9.36
CA PHE A 6 0.88 -67.83 9.81
C PHE A 6 2.16 -67.37 9.14
N HIS A 7 2.08 -66.24 8.38
CA HIS A 7 3.26 -65.52 7.88
C HIS A 7 3.62 -64.43 8.90
N SER A 8 4.78 -64.55 9.53
CA SER A 8 5.35 -63.55 10.38
C SER A 8 6.20 -62.55 9.54
N SER A 9 5.81 -61.29 9.52
CA SER A 9 6.60 -60.23 8.93
C SER A 9 7.74 -59.78 9.89
N PRO A 10 8.94 -59.49 9.39
CA PRO A 10 10.02 -59.01 10.22
C PRO A 10 9.82 -57.54 10.61
N GLN A 11 10.01 -57.26 11.89
CA GLN A 11 9.99 -55.89 12.43
C GLN A 11 11.24 -55.13 12.00
N HIS A 12 11.02 -53.99 11.36
CA HIS A 12 12.07 -53.02 11.02
C HIS A 12 12.44 -52.20 12.26
N LEU A 13 13.68 -52.31 12.71
CA LEU A 13 14.28 -51.46 13.75
C LEU A 13 14.50 -50.07 13.20
N PRO A 14 14.22 -48.98 13.96
CA PRO A 14 14.52 -47.63 13.54
C PRO A 14 16.02 -47.35 13.59
N SER A 15 16.53 -46.75 12.54
CA SER A 15 17.91 -46.28 12.41
C SER A 15 18.24 -45.15 13.40
N PRO A 16 19.48 -45.05 13.89
CA PRO A 16 19.87 -43.99 14.82
C PRO A 16 19.97 -42.61 14.14
N LEU A 17 19.52 -41.60 14.87
CA LEU A 17 19.57 -40.18 14.47
C LEU A 17 21.01 -39.70 14.31
N PRO A 18 21.30 -38.79 13.35
CA PRO A 18 22.61 -38.19 13.20
C PRO A 18 22.92 -37.21 14.35
N PRO A 19 24.19 -36.94 14.67
CA PRO A 19 24.59 -36.10 15.78
C PRO A 19 24.19 -34.62 15.53
N GLN A 20 23.63 -34.00 16.56
CA GLN A 20 23.33 -32.56 16.57
C GLN A 20 24.62 -31.75 16.56
N ASN A 21 24.81 -30.96 15.52
CA ASN A 21 25.88 -29.97 15.48
C ASN A 21 25.57 -28.85 16.47
N SER A 22 26.49 -28.60 17.36
CA SER A 22 26.51 -27.52 18.33
C SER A 22 26.45 -26.15 17.66
N ILE A 23 25.48 -25.37 18.08
CA ILE A 23 25.30 -23.95 17.70
C ILE A 23 26.46 -23.14 18.35
N PRO A 24 27.19 -22.31 17.60
CA PRO A 24 28.19 -21.43 18.19
C PRO A 24 27.51 -20.34 19.01
N GLN A 25 27.91 -20.22 20.28
CA GLN A 25 27.47 -19.16 21.18
C GLN A 25 28.06 -17.82 20.73
N ILE A 26 27.21 -16.85 20.49
CA ILE A 26 27.58 -15.45 20.23
C ILE A 26 27.85 -14.78 21.60
N PRO A 27 28.97 -14.08 21.81
CA PRO A 27 29.26 -13.42 23.08
C PRO A 27 28.33 -12.22 23.28
N THR A 28 27.63 -12.24 24.41
CA THR A 28 26.80 -11.15 24.93
C THR A 28 27.70 -10.10 25.56
N SER A 29 27.99 -9.00 24.86
CA SER A 29 28.31 -7.73 25.51
C SER A 29 28.47 -6.61 24.47
N LEU A 30 27.45 -5.80 24.29
CA LEU A 30 27.56 -4.35 24.02
C LEU A 30 26.23 -3.72 24.41
N VAL A 31 26.21 -3.24 25.65
CA VAL A 31 25.15 -2.35 26.14
C VAL A 31 25.37 -1.00 25.49
N PHE A 32 24.60 -0.67 24.43
CA PHE A 32 24.48 0.68 23.95
C PHE A 32 23.32 1.36 24.68
N SER A 33 23.66 2.21 25.64
CA SER A 33 22.76 3.18 26.24
C SER A 33 22.50 4.29 25.22
N SER A 34 21.45 4.18 24.44
CA SER A 34 20.96 5.29 23.61
C SER A 34 19.92 6.08 24.39
N LYS A 35 20.34 7.24 24.88
CA LYS A 35 19.42 8.31 25.29
C LYS A 35 18.61 8.71 24.05
N SER A 36 17.35 8.32 23.99
CA SER A 36 16.41 8.80 23.01
C SER A 36 16.01 10.24 23.32
N HIS A 37 16.66 11.20 22.65
CA HIS A 37 16.06 12.51 22.46
C HIS A 37 14.87 12.35 21.51
N LEU A 38 13.69 12.49 22.05
CA LEU A 38 12.45 12.69 21.30
C LEU A 38 12.57 14.01 20.53
N HIS A 39 13.04 13.97 19.30
CA HIS A 39 12.76 15.04 18.35
C HIS A 39 11.33 14.84 17.86
N GLN A 40 10.46 15.67 18.36
CA GLN A 40 9.13 15.90 17.81
C GLN A 40 9.32 16.56 16.44
N VAL A 41 9.30 15.75 15.38
CA VAL A 41 9.30 16.27 14.01
C VAL A 41 7.88 16.74 13.75
N SER A 42 7.68 18.06 13.86
CA SER A 42 6.49 18.73 13.35
C SER A 42 6.43 18.48 11.85
N ALA A 43 5.36 17.86 11.38
CA ALA A 43 5.06 17.75 9.96
C ALA A 43 4.87 19.15 9.40
N VAL A 44 5.82 19.62 8.63
CA VAL A 44 5.71 20.88 7.88
C VAL A 44 4.91 20.54 6.61
N PRO A 45 3.74 21.16 6.38
CA PRO A 45 3.01 20.96 5.14
C PRO A 45 3.85 21.42 3.96
N ARG A 46 4.01 20.54 2.97
CA ARG A 46 4.88 20.70 1.77
C ARG A 46 4.60 21.94 0.90
N ARG A 47 3.60 22.76 1.22
CA ARG A 47 3.13 23.86 0.35
C ARG A 47 3.16 25.26 0.96
N SER A 48 3.85 25.50 2.08
CA SER A 48 3.89 26.82 2.74
C SER A 48 5.30 27.41 2.84
N ALA A 49 6.12 27.26 1.83
CA ALA A 49 7.37 27.98 1.72
C ALA A 49 7.33 28.87 0.48
N LEU A 50 6.80 30.07 0.61
CA LEU A 50 7.21 31.26 -0.17
C LEU A 50 6.25 32.43 0.14
N SER A 51 6.70 33.36 0.93
CA SER A 51 6.53 34.81 0.77
C SER A 51 6.78 35.52 2.09
N LEU A 52 8.04 35.72 2.40
CA LEU A 52 8.46 36.85 3.24
C LEU A 52 8.93 37.97 2.29
N ILE A 53 8.02 38.83 1.91
CA ILE A 53 8.38 40.13 1.29
C ILE A 53 8.40 41.14 2.41
N LEU A 54 9.61 41.69 2.65
CA LEU A 54 9.87 42.82 3.51
C LEU A 54 9.22 44.06 2.90
N LEU A 55 8.25 44.65 3.59
CA LEU A 55 7.73 45.98 3.32
C LEU A 55 8.47 46.98 4.19
N SER A 56 9.23 47.88 3.56
CA SER A 56 9.66 49.14 4.16
C SER A 56 8.64 50.24 3.84
N PRO A 57 8.34 51.15 4.79
CA PRO A 57 7.38 52.22 4.57
C PRO A 57 8.12 53.51 4.11
N THR A 58 7.64 54.11 3.04
CA THR A 58 7.84 55.57 2.82
C THR A 58 6.54 56.19 2.36
N ALA A 59 6.16 57.25 3.08
CA ALA A 59 4.99 58.07 2.87
C ALA A 59 5.09 58.95 1.65
N THR A 60 3.98 59.27 0.98
CA THR A 60 3.39 60.62 0.85
C THR A 60 2.30 60.65 -0.24
N THR A 61 1.14 61.08 0.18
CA THR A 61 0.09 61.94 -0.45
C THR A 61 -0.15 61.91 -1.95
N SER A 62 -1.38 61.57 -2.37
CA SER A 62 -2.37 62.53 -2.89
C SER A 62 -3.60 61.79 -3.45
N LEU A 63 -4.77 62.39 -3.22
CA LEU A 63 -6.13 62.05 -3.62
C LEU A 63 -6.26 62.00 -5.14
N LEU A 64 -6.78 60.88 -5.64
CA LEU A 64 -7.71 60.82 -6.79
C LEU A 64 -8.47 59.50 -6.70
N TRP A 65 -9.78 59.61 -6.61
CA TRP A 65 -10.73 58.53 -6.62
C TRP A 65 -10.82 57.97 -8.05
N GLU A 66 -10.20 56.84 -8.29
CA GLU A 66 -10.51 56.01 -9.44
C GLU A 66 -10.90 54.63 -8.91
N SER A 67 -12.09 54.18 -9.30
CA SER A 67 -12.63 52.87 -9.04
C SER A 67 -11.74 51.81 -9.74
N ALA A 68 -10.64 51.45 -9.10
CA ALA A 68 -9.86 50.32 -9.53
C ALA A 68 -10.55 49.06 -9.00
N THR A 69 -11.25 48.35 -9.88
CA THR A 69 -11.56 46.93 -9.71
C THR A 69 -10.27 46.23 -9.33
N ALA A 70 -10.15 45.85 -8.06
CA ALA A 70 -9.03 45.07 -7.58
C ALA A 70 -8.95 43.79 -8.43
N PRO A 71 -7.80 43.44 -9.00
CA PRO A 71 -7.63 42.19 -9.64
C PRO A 71 -7.89 41.10 -8.53
N GLN A 72 -8.94 40.34 -8.67
CA GLN A 72 -9.11 39.12 -7.91
C GLN A 72 -7.83 38.33 -8.14
N SER A 73 -6.99 38.23 -7.09
CA SER A 73 -5.90 37.26 -7.09
C SER A 73 -6.50 35.91 -7.36
N ALA A 74 -6.41 35.45 -8.60
CA ALA A 74 -6.73 34.08 -8.95
C ALA A 74 -5.86 33.24 -8.02
N MET A 75 -6.49 32.59 -7.04
CA MET A 75 -5.83 31.54 -6.29
C MET A 75 -5.31 30.57 -7.34
N ALA A 76 -4.00 30.49 -7.49
CA ALA A 76 -3.39 29.51 -8.36
C ALA A 76 -3.92 28.16 -7.92
N ALA A 77 -4.57 27.45 -8.84
CA ALA A 77 -4.97 26.07 -8.60
C ALA A 77 -3.72 25.31 -8.13
N PRO A 78 -3.85 24.41 -7.16
CA PRO A 78 -2.69 23.62 -6.72
C PRO A 78 -2.06 22.98 -7.95
N ALA A 79 -0.76 23.21 -8.13
CA ALA A 79 -0.04 22.67 -9.27
C ALA A 79 -0.10 21.14 -9.19
N ASP A 80 -0.65 20.50 -10.22
CA ASP A 80 -0.70 19.06 -10.35
C ASP A 80 0.70 18.45 -10.18
N VAL A 81 0.82 17.36 -9.46
CA VAL A 81 2.08 16.61 -9.33
C VAL A 81 2.46 16.09 -10.72
N PRO A 82 3.70 16.36 -11.20
CA PRO A 82 4.15 15.82 -12.47
C PRO A 82 4.22 14.30 -12.41
N LEU A 83 3.59 13.64 -13.39
CA LEU A 83 3.57 12.18 -13.51
C LEU A 83 4.57 11.72 -14.57
N ARG A 84 5.13 10.53 -14.37
CA ARG A 84 5.91 9.78 -15.36
C ARG A 84 5.15 8.53 -15.73
N GLU A 85 5.26 8.13 -17.00
CA GLU A 85 4.69 6.88 -17.48
C GLU A 85 5.68 5.71 -17.25
N TYR A 86 5.14 4.59 -16.79
CA TYR A 86 5.81 3.30 -16.78
C TYR A 86 5.08 2.35 -17.73
N ILE A 87 5.85 1.67 -18.58
CA ILE A 87 5.32 0.70 -19.54
C ILE A 87 6.11 -0.59 -19.39
N ASP A 88 5.41 -1.68 -19.08
CA ASP A 88 5.96 -3.02 -19.15
C ASP A 88 5.43 -3.72 -20.40
N THR A 89 6.31 -3.90 -21.37
CA THR A 89 5.97 -4.56 -22.64
C THR A 89 6.03 -6.08 -22.53
N PHE A 90 6.72 -6.61 -21.52
CA PHE A 90 6.89 -8.03 -21.32
C PHE A 90 5.66 -8.64 -20.62
N ASP A 91 5.23 -8.03 -19.53
CA ASP A 91 4.06 -8.48 -18.81
C ASP A 91 2.75 -7.78 -19.23
N GLY A 92 2.84 -6.74 -20.05
CA GLY A 92 1.69 -6.14 -20.75
C GLY A 92 0.83 -5.25 -19.86
N TYR A 93 1.44 -4.24 -19.22
CA TYR A 93 0.69 -3.21 -18.50
C TYR A 93 1.41 -1.86 -18.54
N SER A 94 0.68 -0.81 -18.23
CA SER A 94 1.24 0.54 -18.10
C SER A 94 0.45 1.35 -17.07
N PHE A 95 1.11 2.34 -16.48
CA PHE A 95 0.50 3.30 -15.56
C PHE A 95 1.39 4.54 -15.40
N ASN A 96 0.82 5.60 -14.87
CA ASN A 96 1.56 6.80 -14.49
C ASN A 96 1.85 6.78 -12.98
N TYR A 97 3.01 7.32 -12.59
CA TYR A 97 3.43 7.44 -11.20
C TYR A 97 4.05 8.81 -10.93
N PRO A 98 4.04 9.32 -9.68
CA PRO A 98 4.66 10.60 -9.34
C PRO A 98 6.16 10.59 -9.66
N GLN A 99 6.63 11.66 -10.32
CA GLN A 99 8.00 11.74 -10.83
C GLN A 99 9.08 11.62 -9.74
N ASN A 100 8.77 12.02 -8.50
CA ASN A 100 9.67 11.97 -7.35
C ASN A 100 9.72 10.57 -6.68
N TRP A 101 8.84 9.63 -7.06
CA TRP A 101 8.85 8.29 -6.48
C TRP A 101 9.99 7.46 -7.01
N ILE A 102 10.54 6.59 -6.16
CA ILE A 102 11.66 5.73 -6.47
C ILE A 102 11.20 4.29 -6.66
N GLN A 103 11.74 3.64 -7.70
CA GLN A 103 11.55 2.22 -7.90
C GLN A 103 12.41 1.43 -6.92
N VAL A 104 11.80 0.44 -6.24
CA VAL A 104 12.48 -0.47 -5.32
C VAL A 104 12.39 -1.89 -5.87
N ARG A 105 13.53 -2.56 -5.99
CA ARG A 105 13.60 -3.95 -6.45
C ARG A 105 13.49 -4.93 -5.29
N GLY A 106 12.90 -6.10 -5.56
CA GLY A 106 12.84 -7.19 -4.58
C GLY A 106 11.78 -7.03 -3.50
N ALA A 107 10.76 -6.18 -3.73
CA ALA A 107 9.65 -5.96 -2.80
C ALA A 107 8.56 -7.06 -2.84
N GLY A 108 8.75 -8.10 -3.64
CA GLY A 108 7.78 -9.20 -3.77
C GLY A 108 6.69 -8.99 -4.81
N ALA A 109 6.47 -7.76 -5.27
CA ALA A 109 5.62 -7.42 -6.41
C ALA A 109 6.42 -7.46 -7.72
N ASP A 110 5.74 -7.45 -8.85
CA ASP A 110 6.38 -7.34 -10.17
C ASP A 110 7.13 -6.01 -10.30
N ILE A 111 6.44 -4.93 -9.97
CA ILE A 111 7.01 -3.60 -9.88
C ILE A 111 6.59 -2.94 -8.58
N PHE A 112 7.48 -2.17 -7.98
CA PHE A 112 7.23 -1.46 -6.73
C PHE A 112 7.86 -0.07 -6.76
N PHE A 113 7.04 0.96 -6.54
CA PHE A 113 7.47 2.34 -6.34
C PHE A 113 7.09 2.82 -4.94
N ARG A 114 7.86 3.72 -4.38
CA ARG A 114 7.55 4.35 -3.10
C ARG A 114 7.89 5.82 -3.10
N ASP A 115 7.15 6.60 -2.33
CA ASP A 115 7.56 7.97 -2.00
C ASP A 115 8.80 7.93 -1.10
N PRO A 116 9.86 8.68 -1.43
CA PRO A 116 11.08 8.74 -0.62
C PRO A 116 10.88 9.47 0.73
N TYR A 117 9.82 10.25 0.88
CA TYR A 117 9.55 11.07 2.05
C TYR A 117 8.44 10.49 2.92
N VAL A 118 7.44 9.81 2.33
CA VAL A 118 6.35 9.14 3.03
C VAL A 118 6.56 7.63 2.90
N LEU A 119 7.21 7.03 3.90
CA LEU A 119 7.64 5.62 3.83
C LEU A 119 6.49 4.62 3.65
N ASP A 120 5.30 4.95 4.14
CA ASP A 120 4.10 4.12 4.05
C ASP A 120 3.31 4.37 2.76
N GLU A 121 3.79 5.24 1.87
CA GLU A 121 3.17 5.52 0.59
C GLU A 121 3.91 4.81 -0.53
N ASN A 122 3.19 3.92 -1.21
CA ASN A 122 3.75 3.08 -2.25
C ASN A 122 2.71 2.65 -3.29
N LEU A 123 3.22 2.25 -4.46
CA LEU A 123 2.46 1.77 -5.61
C LEU A 123 3.12 0.49 -6.10
N SER A 124 2.32 -0.54 -6.32
CA SER A 124 2.80 -1.83 -6.81
C SER A 124 1.87 -2.40 -7.87
N VAL A 125 2.43 -3.22 -8.77
CA VAL A 125 1.66 -4.08 -9.65
C VAL A 125 1.91 -5.51 -9.26
N GLU A 126 0.83 -6.26 -9.12
CA GLU A 126 0.84 -7.70 -8.95
C GLU A 126 -0.03 -8.34 -10.02
N PHE A 127 0.32 -9.54 -10.46
CA PHE A 127 -0.51 -10.30 -11.37
C PHE A 127 -0.48 -11.79 -11.05
N SER A 128 -1.59 -12.46 -11.35
CA SER A 128 -1.70 -13.90 -11.15
C SER A 128 -0.84 -14.67 -12.15
N SER A 129 -0.19 -15.76 -11.70
CA SER A 129 0.53 -16.66 -12.60
C SER A 129 -0.41 -17.26 -13.66
N PRO A 130 0.01 -17.36 -14.94
CA PRO A 130 -0.83 -17.94 -16.00
C PRO A 130 -1.29 -19.37 -15.70
N SER A 131 -0.46 -20.15 -15.01
CA SER A 131 -0.76 -21.53 -14.63
C SER A 131 -1.82 -21.66 -13.54
N SER A 132 -1.99 -20.63 -12.72
CA SER A 132 -2.96 -20.58 -11.61
C SER A 132 -4.15 -19.66 -11.92
N SER A 133 -4.05 -18.85 -12.96
CA SER A 133 -5.10 -17.89 -13.33
C SER A 133 -6.30 -18.63 -13.92
N ARG A 134 -7.47 -18.31 -13.39
CA ARG A 134 -8.77 -18.79 -13.88
C ARG A 134 -9.55 -17.68 -14.58
N TYR A 135 -8.96 -16.49 -14.70
CA TYR A 135 -9.66 -15.29 -15.15
C TYR A 135 -9.51 -15.14 -16.66
N LYS A 136 -10.63 -15.19 -17.36
CA LYS A 136 -10.74 -14.89 -18.80
C LYS A 136 -11.27 -13.48 -19.03
N SER A 137 -12.09 -13.02 -18.11
CA SER A 137 -12.66 -11.68 -18.08
C SER A 137 -12.70 -11.13 -16.66
N LEU A 138 -12.96 -9.84 -16.53
CA LEU A 138 -13.09 -9.20 -15.21
C LEU A 138 -14.35 -9.70 -14.47
N GLU A 139 -15.37 -10.11 -15.20
CA GLU A 139 -16.64 -10.64 -14.69
C GLU A 139 -16.45 -11.97 -13.92
N ASP A 140 -15.36 -12.71 -14.16
CA ASP A 140 -15.02 -13.90 -13.39
C ASP A 140 -14.69 -13.60 -11.92
N LEU A 141 -14.45 -12.32 -11.59
CA LEU A 141 -14.31 -11.86 -10.21
C LEU A 141 -15.67 -11.68 -9.51
N GLY A 142 -16.76 -11.70 -10.28
CA GLY A 142 -18.10 -11.34 -9.82
C GLY A 142 -18.39 -9.85 -9.95
N SER A 143 -19.29 -9.34 -9.12
CA SER A 143 -19.57 -7.92 -9.08
C SER A 143 -18.40 -7.10 -8.51
N PRO A 144 -18.35 -5.78 -8.73
CA PRO A 144 -17.34 -4.92 -8.11
C PRO A 144 -17.29 -5.07 -6.58
N GLU A 145 -18.45 -5.28 -5.93
CA GLU A 145 -18.55 -5.46 -4.47
C GLU A 145 -17.93 -6.81 -4.04
N GLU A 146 -18.18 -7.88 -4.79
CA GLU A 146 -17.57 -9.19 -4.54
C GLU A 146 -16.05 -9.14 -4.76
N ALA A 147 -15.60 -8.44 -5.80
CA ALA A 147 -14.19 -8.20 -6.04
C ALA A 147 -13.56 -7.41 -4.88
N GLY A 148 -14.22 -6.36 -4.40
CA GLY A 148 -13.79 -5.58 -3.24
C GLY A 148 -13.68 -6.40 -1.98
N ALA A 149 -14.62 -7.30 -1.71
CA ALA A 149 -14.54 -8.21 -0.57
C ALA A 149 -13.37 -9.20 -0.68
N LYS A 150 -13.04 -9.68 -1.89
CA LYS A 150 -11.89 -10.54 -2.16
C LYS A 150 -10.57 -9.81 -1.93
N VAL A 151 -10.44 -8.56 -2.43
CA VAL A 151 -9.28 -7.70 -2.22
C VAL A 151 -9.07 -7.42 -0.74
N LEU A 152 -10.11 -7.03 -0.01
CA LEU A 152 -10.02 -6.80 1.43
C LEU A 152 -9.55 -8.06 2.17
N LYS A 153 -10.11 -9.22 1.85
CA LYS A 153 -9.71 -10.50 2.45
C LYS A 153 -8.24 -10.82 2.19
N GLN A 154 -7.76 -10.56 0.97
CA GLN A 154 -6.36 -10.74 0.59
C GLN A 154 -5.46 -9.84 1.46
N TYR A 155 -5.75 -8.55 1.56
CA TYR A 155 -4.98 -7.61 2.36
C TYR A 155 -4.95 -7.97 3.84
N LEU A 156 -6.07 -8.38 4.41
CA LEU A 156 -6.11 -8.84 5.80
C LEU A 156 -5.26 -10.09 6.03
N THR A 157 -5.15 -10.96 5.02
CA THR A 157 -4.30 -12.15 5.08
C THR A 157 -2.82 -11.78 4.98
N GLU A 158 -2.45 -10.88 4.08
CA GLU A 158 -1.08 -10.40 3.91
C GLU A 158 -0.58 -9.65 5.15
N PHE A 159 -1.45 -8.85 5.78
CA PHE A 159 -1.09 -8.08 6.98
C PHE A 159 -1.31 -8.81 8.29
N MET A 160 -1.57 -10.12 8.27
CA MET A 160 -1.78 -10.87 9.48
C MET A 160 -0.57 -10.76 10.42
N SER A 161 -0.83 -10.41 11.66
CA SER A 161 0.18 -10.29 12.71
C SER A 161 0.07 -11.43 13.70
N THR A 162 1.19 -12.04 14.04
CA THR A 162 1.29 -13.02 15.12
C THR A 162 1.56 -12.38 16.49
N ARG A 163 1.75 -11.04 16.53
CA ARG A 163 1.99 -10.30 17.76
C ARG A 163 0.69 -10.22 18.56
N LEU A 164 0.74 -10.61 19.83
CA LEU A 164 -0.39 -10.47 20.76
C LEU A 164 -0.80 -9.01 20.91
N GLY A 165 -2.11 -8.78 21.11
CA GLY A 165 -2.67 -7.45 21.32
C GLY A 165 -2.80 -6.59 20.07
N VAL A 166 -2.56 -7.14 18.88
CA VAL A 166 -2.82 -6.44 17.62
C VAL A 166 -4.25 -6.72 17.16
N ARG A 167 -5.02 -5.65 16.97
CA ARG A 167 -6.36 -5.68 16.40
C ARG A 167 -6.40 -4.83 15.13
N ARG A 168 -7.13 -5.29 14.12
CA ARG A 168 -7.38 -4.52 12.90
C ARG A 168 -8.86 -4.24 12.72
N GLU A 169 -9.13 -3.04 12.26
CA GLU A 169 -10.43 -2.60 11.76
C GLU A 169 -10.28 -2.32 10.29
N SER A 170 -11.24 -2.77 9.49
CA SER A 170 -11.16 -2.64 8.04
C SER A 170 -12.53 -2.43 7.43
N ASN A 171 -12.60 -1.60 6.41
CA ASN A 171 -13.81 -1.31 5.68
C ASN A 171 -13.51 -1.22 4.18
N VAL A 172 -14.40 -1.76 3.35
CA VAL A 172 -14.47 -1.39 1.94
C VAL A 172 -15.22 -0.06 1.88
N LEU A 173 -14.58 0.97 1.36
CA LEU A 173 -15.13 2.32 1.31
C LEU A 173 -15.92 2.55 0.03
N SER A 174 -15.39 2.08 -1.10
CA SER A 174 -16.05 2.17 -2.39
C SER A 174 -15.63 1.03 -3.30
N THR A 175 -16.56 0.65 -4.19
CA THR A 175 -16.32 -0.25 -5.30
C THR A 175 -17.01 0.31 -6.52
N SER A 176 -16.38 0.25 -7.67
CA SER A 176 -16.96 0.71 -8.92
C SER A 176 -16.34 -0.01 -10.12
N SER A 177 -17.03 0.06 -11.25
CA SER A 177 -16.49 -0.34 -12.55
C SER A 177 -16.36 0.88 -13.44
N ARG A 178 -15.31 0.92 -14.26
CA ARG A 178 -15.13 1.93 -15.29
C ARG A 178 -14.65 1.31 -16.59
N VAL A 179 -15.08 1.88 -17.70
CA VAL A 179 -14.49 1.61 -19.01
C VAL A 179 -13.44 2.69 -19.25
N ALA A 180 -12.20 2.28 -19.53
CA ALA A 180 -11.13 3.21 -19.82
C ALA A 180 -11.08 3.56 -21.33
N ASP A 181 -10.17 4.46 -21.72
CA ASP A 181 -9.98 4.90 -23.10
C ASP A 181 -9.48 3.80 -24.04
N ASP A 182 -8.89 2.72 -23.49
CA ASP A 182 -8.56 1.48 -24.21
C ASP A 182 -9.79 0.60 -24.52
N GLY A 183 -10.99 1.01 -24.10
CA GLY A 183 -12.25 0.27 -24.26
C GLY A 183 -12.40 -0.92 -23.32
N LYS A 184 -11.47 -1.15 -22.38
CA LYS A 184 -11.53 -2.25 -21.43
C LYS A 184 -12.20 -1.82 -20.13
N MET A 185 -12.82 -2.80 -19.47
CA MET A 185 -13.43 -2.62 -18.16
C MET A 185 -12.40 -2.86 -17.05
N TYR A 186 -12.43 -2.01 -16.03
CA TYR A 186 -11.62 -2.11 -14.82
C TYR A 186 -12.52 -2.00 -13.60
N TYR A 187 -12.21 -2.77 -12.55
CA TYR A 187 -12.81 -2.56 -11.24
C TYR A 187 -11.91 -1.69 -10.40
N GLN A 188 -12.51 -0.76 -9.70
CA GLN A 188 -11.82 0.10 -8.72
C GLN A 188 -12.34 -0.25 -7.34
N VAL A 189 -11.44 -0.47 -6.42
CA VAL A 189 -11.73 -0.84 -5.03
C VAL A 189 -10.95 0.09 -4.12
N GLU A 190 -11.63 0.60 -3.12
CA GLU A 190 -11.05 1.47 -2.10
C GLU A 190 -11.32 0.88 -0.72
N VAL A 191 -10.25 0.68 0.06
CA VAL A 191 -10.28 0.02 1.36
C VAL A 191 -9.55 0.89 2.38
N ASN A 192 -10.08 0.98 3.60
CA ASN A 192 -9.36 1.53 4.74
C ASN A 192 -9.08 0.41 5.75
N ILE A 193 -7.84 0.36 6.24
CA ILE A 193 -7.43 -0.57 7.29
C ILE A 193 -6.71 0.23 8.38
N LYS A 194 -7.13 0.00 9.63
CA LYS A 194 -6.53 0.58 10.85
C LYS A 194 -5.94 -0.53 11.69
N SER A 195 -4.74 -0.33 12.20
CA SER A 195 -4.10 -1.25 13.14
C SER A 195 -4.00 -0.61 14.50
N TYR A 196 -4.38 -1.38 15.50
CA TYR A 196 -4.27 -1.01 16.92
C TYR A 196 -3.41 -2.04 17.63
N ALA A 197 -2.58 -1.59 18.55
CA ALA A 197 -1.83 -2.46 19.44
C ALA A 197 -2.11 -2.13 20.89
N SER A 198 -2.17 -3.17 21.71
CA SER A 198 -2.18 -3.05 23.16
C SER A 198 -0.76 -3.26 23.68
N ASN A 199 -0.26 -2.29 24.44
CA ASN A 199 1.09 -2.38 24.99
C ASN A 199 1.16 -3.27 26.25
N ASN A 200 0.03 -3.60 26.85
CA ASN A 200 -0.01 -4.31 28.11
C ASN A 200 -1.13 -5.37 28.09
N GLU A 201 -1.12 -6.25 27.09
CA GLU A 201 -2.17 -7.25 26.89
C GLU A 201 -2.30 -8.23 28.05
N LEU A 202 -1.20 -8.48 28.75
CA LEU A 202 -1.14 -9.38 29.90
C LEU A 202 -1.41 -8.67 31.24
N ALA A 203 -1.75 -7.37 31.22
CA ALA A 203 -2.09 -6.65 32.44
C ALA A 203 -3.31 -7.27 33.12
N VAL A 204 -3.21 -7.49 34.42
CA VAL A 204 -4.28 -8.09 35.23
C VAL A 204 -5.50 -7.18 35.24
N MET A 205 -5.28 -5.85 35.36
CA MET A 205 -6.35 -4.87 35.39
C MET A 205 -6.68 -4.36 33.98
N PRO A 206 -7.95 -4.36 33.55
CA PRO A 206 -8.36 -3.90 32.23
C PRO A 206 -7.95 -2.45 31.91
N GLN A 207 -7.94 -1.56 32.91
CA GLN A 207 -7.55 -0.16 32.76
C GLN A 207 -6.09 0.02 32.36
N ASP A 208 -5.23 -0.96 32.65
CA ASP A 208 -3.81 -0.92 32.31
C ASP A 208 -3.53 -1.37 30.87
N ARG A 209 -4.57 -1.85 30.15
CA ARG A 209 -4.51 -2.27 28.76
C ARG A 209 -4.71 -1.07 27.84
N VAL A 210 -3.65 -0.31 27.62
CA VAL A 210 -3.72 0.88 26.74
C VAL A 210 -3.67 0.44 25.29
N VAL A 211 -4.76 0.68 24.56
CA VAL A 211 -4.85 0.44 23.11
C VAL A 211 -4.42 1.72 22.38
N ARG A 212 -3.46 1.60 21.48
CA ARG A 212 -2.99 2.70 20.63
C ARG A 212 -3.18 2.37 19.17
N LYS A 213 -3.62 3.35 18.38
CA LYS A 213 -3.61 3.25 16.93
C LYS A 213 -2.16 3.29 16.45
N GLU A 214 -1.71 2.23 15.77
CA GLU A 214 -0.36 2.14 15.21
C GLU A 214 -0.29 2.83 13.86
N TRP A 215 -1.27 2.55 13.00
CA TRP A 215 -1.38 3.15 11.68
C TRP A 215 -2.82 3.12 11.16
N ASP A 216 -3.08 3.98 10.19
CA ASP A 216 -4.34 4.16 9.51
C ASP A 216 -4.01 4.37 8.03
N ARG A 217 -4.39 3.40 7.17
CA ARG A 217 -3.97 3.37 5.77
C ARG A 217 -5.16 3.23 4.84
N ARG A 218 -5.07 3.95 3.74
CA ARG A 218 -5.95 3.82 2.59
C ARG A 218 -5.26 2.98 1.53
N TYR A 219 -6.03 2.08 0.92
CA TYR A 219 -5.61 1.27 -0.22
C TYR A 219 -6.56 1.53 -1.38
N LEU A 220 -5.99 1.84 -2.52
CA LEU A 220 -6.72 1.92 -3.78
C LEU A 220 -6.22 0.81 -4.68
N SER A 221 -7.13 0.03 -5.25
CA SER A 221 -6.82 -1.04 -6.18
C SER A 221 -7.56 -0.85 -7.49
N VAL A 222 -6.86 -1.05 -8.59
CA VAL A 222 -7.47 -1.16 -9.92
C VAL A 222 -7.18 -2.55 -10.45
N LEU A 223 -8.25 -3.28 -10.75
CA LEU A 223 -8.21 -4.64 -11.25
C LEU A 223 -8.50 -4.65 -12.74
N GLY A 224 -7.70 -5.36 -13.50
CA GLY A 224 -7.88 -5.60 -14.92
C GLY A 224 -7.56 -7.04 -15.29
N VAL A 225 -8.16 -7.57 -16.35
CA VAL A 225 -7.88 -8.92 -16.86
C VAL A 225 -7.47 -8.83 -18.30
N GLU A 226 -6.30 -9.39 -18.61
CA GLU A 226 -5.80 -9.56 -19.97
C GLU A 226 -4.83 -10.77 -19.99
N ASN A 227 -4.59 -11.36 -21.13
CA ASN A 227 -3.66 -12.49 -21.29
C ASN A 227 -3.95 -13.67 -20.34
N ASN A 228 -5.23 -13.90 -19.98
CA ASN A 228 -5.68 -14.86 -18.96
C ASN A 228 -5.04 -14.64 -17.57
N ARG A 229 -4.67 -13.41 -17.24
CA ARG A 229 -4.12 -13.01 -15.95
C ARG A 229 -4.98 -11.93 -15.34
N LEU A 230 -5.12 -11.96 -14.04
CA LEU A 230 -5.63 -10.83 -13.26
C LEU A 230 -4.45 -9.95 -12.88
N TYR A 231 -4.57 -8.67 -13.19
CA TYR A 231 -3.62 -7.63 -12.81
C TYR A 231 -4.25 -6.74 -11.75
N GLU A 232 -3.46 -6.38 -10.76
CA GLU A 232 -3.83 -5.41 -9.73
C GLU A 232 -2.77 -4.32 -9.65
N LEU A 233 -3.17 -3.07 -9.93
CA LEU A 233 -2.40 -1.90 -9.49
C LEU A 233 -2.88 -1.53 -8.10
N ARG A 234 -1.98 -1.58 -7.12
CA ARG A 234 -2.27 -1.27 -5.73
C ARG A 234 -1.49 -0.06 -5.26
N LEU A 235 -2.18 0.93 -4.75
CA LEU A 235 -1.62 2.08 -4.07
C LEU A 235 -1.95 1.98 -2.58
N GLN A 236 -0.94 2.13 -1.73
CA GLN A 236 -1.06 2.26 -0.29
C GLN A 236 -0.60 3.65 0.12
N THR A 237 -1.36 4.30 1.00
CA THR A 237 -0.99 5.62 1.55
C THR A 237 -1.53 5.77 2.97
N PRO A 238 -0.89 6.54 3.88
CA PRO A 238 -1.51 6.95 5.13
C PRO A 238 -2.81 7.74 4.88
N GLU A 239 -3.84 7.50 5.69
CA GLU A 239 -5.14 8.18 5.55
C GLU A 239 -5.02 9.70 5.54
N SER A 240 -4.13 10.27 6.37
CA SER A 240 -3.89 11.71 6.43
C SER A 240 -3.30 12.28 5.13
N VAL A 241 -2.39 11.52 4.49
CA VAL A 241 -1.77 11.93 3.22
C VAL A 241 -2.78 11.83 2.09
N PHE A 242 -3.59 10.75 2.07
CA PHE A 242 -4.65 10.60 1.08
C PHE A 242 -5.59 11.81 1.03
N MET A 243 -5.98 12.34 2.19
CA MET A 243 -6.88 13.50 2.25
C MET A 243 -6.26 14.78 1.63
N GLU A 244 -4.94 14.87 1.58
CA GLU A 244 -4.22 15.99 1.00
C GLU A 244 -3.94 15.81 -0.50
N GLU A 245 -3.69 14.57 -0.93
CA GLU A 245 -3.22 14.23 -2.28
C GLU A 245 -4.24 13.42 -3.11
N GLU A 246 -5.49 13.34 -2.66
CA GLU A 246 -6.53 12.47 -3.26
C GLU A 246 -6.61 12.59 -4.78
N ASN A 247 -6.63 13.81 -5.30
CA ASN A 247 -6.79 14.04 -6.74
C ASN A 247 -5.62 13.48 -7.55
N ASP A 248 -4.39 13.67 -7.06
CA ASP A 248 -3.19 13.20 -7.73
C ASP A 248 -3.12 11.68 -7.69
N LEU A 249 -3.41 11.07 -6.53
CA LEU A 249 -3.41 9.63 -6.36
C LEU A 249 -4.52 8.95 -7.20
N ARG A 250 -5.71 9.55 -7.28
CA ARG A 250 -6.77 9.05 -8.17
C ARG A 250 -6.40 9.15 -9.65
N ARG A 251 -5.66 10.18 -10.07
CA ARG A 251 -5.11 10.29 -11.45
C ARG A 251 -4.12 9.16 -11.73
N VAL A 252 -3.25 8.83 -10.78
CA VAL A 252 -2.35 7.67 -10.88
C VAL A 252 -3.15 6.39 -11.12
N MET A 253 -4.14 6.11 -10.27
CA MET A 253 -4.96 4.90 -10.37
C MET A 253 -5.79 4.85 -11.66
N ALA A 254 -6.28 6.01 -12.13
CA ALA A 254 -7.04 6.09 -13.37
C ALA A 254 -6.20 5.82 -14.63
N SER A 255 -4.88 5.96 -14.56
CA SER A 255 -3.97 5.76 -15.69
C SER A 255 -3.66 4.30 -16.00
N PHE A 256 -4.01 3.37 -15.12
CA PHE A 256 -3.68 1.96 -15.28
C PHE A 256 -4.32 1.33 -16.52
N ARG A 257 -3.52 0.64 -17.31
CA ARG A 257 -3.93 -0.09 -18.52
C ARG A 257 -3.27 -1.46 -18.57
N VAL A 258 -4.03 -2.45 -19.02
CA VAL A 258 -3.52 -3.79 -19.35
C VAL A 258 -3.51 -3.99 -20.85
N ASN A 259 -2.40 -4.47 -21.39
CA ASN A 259 -2.15 -4.57 -22.82
C ASN A 259 -2.02 -6.03 -23.25
N LYS A 260 -2.41 -6.31 -24.50
CA LYS A 260 -2.13 -7.63 -25.09
C LYS A 260 -0.63 -7.78 -25.27
N VAL A 261 -0.09 -8.90 -24.81
CA VAL A 261 1.27 -9.30 -25.08
C VAL A 261 1.25 -10.11 -26.38
N SER A 262 1.99 -9.63 -27.39
CA SER A 262 2.20 -10.41 -28.61
C SER A 262 3.27 -11.47 -28.29
N VAL A 263 2.85 -12.74 -28.24
CA VAL A 263 3.73 -13.91 -28.10
C VAL A 263 4.29 -14.26 -29.46
#